data_652ef5b5beffc8586ab03e0cda373e9a
#
_entry.id   652ef5b5beffc8586ab03e0cda373e9a
#
_cell.length_a   1.000
_cell.length_b   1.000
_cell.length_c   1.000
_cell.angle_alpha   90.00
_cell.angle_beta   90.00
_cell.angle_gamma   90.00
#
_symmetry.space_group_name_H-M   'P 1'
#
loop_
_entity.id
_entity.type
_entity.pdbx_description
1 polymer ?
#
loop_
_entity_poly.entity_id
_entity_poly.type
_entity_poly.pdbx_seq_one_letter_code
_entity_poly.pdbx_strand_id
1 'polypeptide(L)'
;MCDPSPIAYARQSCGRHASWHAKFLEFEVEVCGLNAPASGLAQITRIPCRKEATLTVTVVICTRNRPGYLKECLLGIARLDPRPDDVLVVDNTQGNKETENVAREFGARYITQPVQGLSRSRNRGLAECDTDIVAFLDDDAIPASDWLGILVEPFANDKTAASTGRVVTPVSNCASELESPRILSKTDPQWFEIATFGGMGVGLNMALRRSACADWTVFDERLGRGAPFHIGEETYAFAGLLQRGYSAAYVPSAVVFHPPHRRDPIEIEARYSFAYWLLLFSAFPTERLSLLRFIVRRLRRKPLEWPRDPQEPGEIVTSGWRVLFKAGWEGLWLFLRTPKGKNK
;
A
#
# COMPACT_ATOMS: atom_id res chain seq x y z
N MET A 1 52.27 12.63 -1.38
CA MET A 1 52.19 11.54 -2.38
C MET A 1 51.82 10.29 -1.65
N CYS A 2 50.54 9.97 -1.59
CA CYS A 2 50.03 8.66 -1.14
C CYS A 2 48.77 8.38 -1.97
N ASP A 3 48.89 7.36 -2.76
CA ASP A 3 47.92 6.82 -3.70
C ASP A 3 46.81 6.04 -2.95
N PRO A 4 45.53 6.24 -3.18
CA PRO A 4 44.49 5.37 -2.66
C PRO A 4 44.10 4.30 -3.69
N SER A 5 44.44 3.07 -3.39
CA SER A 5 44.03 1.88 -4.14
C SER A 5 42.51 1.58 -3.98
N PRO A 6 41.84 1.02 -5.00
CA PRO A 6 40.39 0.78 -4.98
C PRO A 6 40.05 -0.51 -4.25
N ILE A 7 39.05 -0.42 -3.39
CA ILE A 7 38.46 -1.57 -2.67
C ILE A 7 37.63 -2.40 -3.65
N ALA A 8 38.06 -3.64 -3.83
CA ALA A 8 37.39 -4.63 -4.66
C ALA A 8 36.03 -5.03 -4.05
N TYR A 9 34.95 -4.89 -4.84
CA TYR A 9 33.63 -5.46 -4.53
C TYR A 9 33.68 -6.98 -4.74
N ALA A 10 33.80 -7.72 -3.64
CA ALA A 10 33.61 -9.17 -3.65
C ALA A 10 32.12 -9.49 -3.81
N ARG A 11 31.75 -10.18 -4.88
CA ARG A 11 30.46 -10.85 -5.05
C ARG A 11 30.37 -11.97 -4.01
N GLN A 12 29.47 -11.84 -3.05
CA GLN A 12 28.98 -12.95 -2.23
C GLN A 12 27.48 -13.12 -2.47
N SER A 13 27.13 -14.15 -3.20
CA SER A 13 25.80 -14.72 -3.29
C SER A 13 25.58 -15.60 -2.05
N CYS A 14 24.34 -15.61 -1.56
CA CYS A 14 23.82 -16.47 -0.50
C CYS A 14 24.11 -16.03 0.96
N GLY A 15 23.04 -15.61 1.67
CA GLY A 15 23.09 -15.39 3.12
C GLY A 15 22.49 -14.08 3.63
N ARG A 16 21.65 -13.37 2.90
CA ARG A 16 21.20 -12.01 3.26
C ARG A 16 19.86 -11.90 4.02
N HIS A 17 19.17 -12.99 4.28
CA HIS A 17 17.88 -12.93 4.99
C HIS A 17 18.03 -12.72 6.51
N ALA A 18 19.10 -13.21 7.14
CA ALA A 18 19.32 -13.05 8.58
C ALA A 18 19.74 -11.62 9.00
N SER A 19 20.26 -10.80 8.08
CA SER A 19 20.78 -9.46 8.40
C SER A 19 19.68 -8.37 8.51
N TRP A 20 18.51 -8.61 7.97
CA TRP A 20 17.42 -7.63 7.96
C TRP A 20 16.73 -7.50 9.31
N HIS A 21 16.43 -8.64 9.93
CA HIS A 21 15.78 -8.67 11.24
C HIS A 21 16.66 -8.06 12.36
N ALA A 22 17.98 -8.31 12.32
CA ALA A 22 18.91 -7.70 13.25
C ALA A 22 18.99 -6.17 13.08
N LYS A 23 19.04 -5.67 11.85
CA LYS A 23 19.03 -4.22 11.59
C LYS A 23 17.69 -3.56 11.93
N PHE A 24 16.60 -4.30 11.80
CA PHE A 24 15.28 -3.83 12.19
C PHE A 24 15.16 -3.62 13.71
N LEU A 25 15.63 -4.56 14.50
CA LEU A 25 15.61 -4.46 15.96
C LEU A 25 16.49 -3.30 16.47
N GLU A 26 17.64 -3.05 15.83
CA GLU A 26 18.48 -1.89 16.13
C GLU A 26 17.77 -0.56 15.80
N PHE A 27 17.00 -0.51 14.71
CA PHE A 27 16.27 0.67 14.27
C PHE A 27 15.04 0.97 15.14
N GLU A 28 14.32 -0.05 15.61
CA GLU A 28 13.17 0.10 16.52
C GLU A 28 13.59 0.71 17.88
N VAL A 29 14.76 0.35 18.37
CA VAL A 29 15.35 0.91 19.60
C VAL A 29 15.71 2.40 19.42
N GLU A 30 16.14 2.81 18.23
CA GLU A 30 16.52 4.20 17.94
C GLU A 30 15.31 5.12 17.74
N VAL A 31 14.21 4.63 17.15
CA VAL A 31 12.98 5.40 16.94
C VAL A 31 12.15 5.55 18.23
N CYS A 32 12.12 4.53 19.10
CA CYS A 32 11.42 4.60 20.40
C CYS A 32 12.12 5.49 21.44
N GLY A 33 13.37 5.90 21.20
CA GLY A 33 14.16 6.75 22.11
C GLY A 33 13.87 8.25 22.01
N LEU A 34 13.03 8.72 21.10
CA LEU A 34 12.66 10.14 20.97
C LEU A 34 11.50 10.50 21.91
N ASN A 35 11.81 10.70 23.19
CA ASN A 35 10.88 11.23 24.18
C ASN A 35 10.49 12.68 23.85
N ALA A 36 9.21 12.93 23.59
CA ALA A 36 8.62 14.26 23.59
C ALA A 36 8.43 14.74 25.04
N PRO A 37 8.64 16.05 25.34
CA PRO A 37 8.49 16.55 26.71
C PRO A 37 7.01 16.62 27.13
N ALA A 38 6.74 16.03 28.29
CA ALA A 38 5.44 16.13 28.96
C ALA A 38 5.24 17.53 29.53
N SER A 39 4.33 18.31 28.95
CA SER A 39 3.70 19.43 29.66
C SER A 39 2.34 19.77 29.02
N GLY A 40 1.26 19.57 29.79
CA GLY A 40 -0.06 20.04 29.43
C GLY A 40 -1.17 19.04 29.80
N LEU A 41 -1.37 18.73 31.09
CA LEU A 41 -2.56 18.02 31.57
C LEU A 41 -3.78 18.93 31.48
N ALA A 42 -4.53 18.85 30.38
CA ALA A 42 -5.92 19.26 30.35
C ALA A 42 -6.78 18.10 30.89
N GLN A 43 -7.53 18.35 31.95
CA GLN A 43 -8.47 17.37 32.52
C GLN A 43 -9.56 17.10 31.49
N ILE A 44 -9.53 15.94 30.87
CA ILE A 44 -10.60 15.43 30.02
C ILE A 44 -11.61 14.78 31.00
N THR A 45 -12.76 15.44 31.18
CA THR A 45 -13.93 14.88 31.85
C THR A 45 -14.32 13.58 31.14
N ARG A 46 -14.26 12.45 31.85
CA ARG A 46 -14.71 11.15 31.35
C ARG A 46 -16.22 11.21 31.07
N ILE A 47 -16.57 11.26 29.78
CA ILE A 47 -17.92 10.95 29.31
C ILE A 47 -18.12 9.44 29.56
N PRO A 48 -19.27 8.99 30.14
CA PRO A 48 -19.49 7.57 30.39
C PRO A 48 -19.47 6.81 29.07
N CYS A 49 -18.47 5.92 28.90
CA CYS A 49 -18.30 5.06 27.75
C CYS A 49 -19.51 4.11 27.66
N ARG A 50 -20.36 4.33 26.66
CA ARG A 50 -21.22 3.29 26.12
C ARG A 50 -20.25 2.16 25.74
N LYS A 51 -20.52 0.92 26.14
CA LYS A 51 -19.77 -0.27 25.68
C LYS A 51 -19.91 -0.32 24.16
N GLU A 52 -19.01 0.36 23.45
CA GLU A 52 -18.90 0.23 22.00
C GLU A 52 -18.46 -1.20 21.74
N ALA A 53 -19.21 -1.89 20.89
CA ALA A 53 -18.79 -3.21 20.42
C ALA A 53 -17.41 -3.00 19.75
N THR A 54 -16.38 -3.65 20.27
CA THR A 54 -15.05 -3.59 19.71
C THR A 54 -15.11 -4.17 18.28
N LEU A 55 -14.69 -3.37 17.29
CA LEU A 55 -14.64 -3.82 15.90
C LEU A 55 -13.68 -5.00 15.78
N THR A 56 -14.13 -6.06 15.10
CA THR A 56 -13.30 -7.23 14.83
C THR A 56 -12.43 -7.00 13.59
N VAL A 57 -11.19 -7.52 13.61
CA VAL A 57 -10.19 -7.25 12.56
C VAL A 57 -9.51 -8.54 12.09
N THR A 58 -9.53 -8.77 10.77
CA THR A 58 -8.66 -9.75 10.12
C THR A 58 -7.48 -9.05 9.46
N VAL A 59 -6.26 -9.52 9.69
CA VAL A 59 -5.08 -9.12 8.90
C VAL A 59 -4.93 -10.07 7.73
N VAL A 60 -4.97 -9.54 6.49
CA VAL A 60 -4.83 -10.30 5.25
C VAL A 60 -3.47 -10.04 4.63
N ILE A 61 -2.71 -11.11 4.36
CA ILE A 61 -1.40 -11.07 3.71
C ILE A 61 -1.50 -11.77 2.36
N CYS A 62 -1.24 -11.02 1.28
CA CYS A 62 -1.16 -11.59 -0.06
C CYS A 62 0.30 -11.90 -0.38
N THR A 63 0.61 -13.17 -0.69
CA THR A 63 1.98 -13.61 -0.96
C THR A 63 2.08 -14.42 -2.26
N ARG A 64 3.27 -14.51 -2.83
CA ARG A 64 3.55 -15.34 -4.01
C ARG A 64 5.00 -15.83 -4.02
N ASN A 65 5.21 -17.13 -3.72
CA ASN A 65 6.52 -17.78 -3.75
C ASN A 65 7.60 -17.10 -2.90
N ARG A 66 7.22 -16.52 -1.74
CA ARG A 66 8.12 -15.79 -0.84
C ARG A 66 7.95 -16.22 0.62
N PRO A 67 8.05 -17.54 0.96
CA PRO A 67 7.78 -18.03 2.31
C PRO A 67 8.70 -17.42 3.38
N GLY A 68 9.94 -17.07 3.04
CA GLY A 68 10.87 -16.40 3.96
C GLY A 68 10.41 -15.00 4.36
N TYR A 69 9.95 -14.18 3.42
CA TYR A 69 9.37 -12.86 3.72
C TYR A 69 8.07 -12.99 4.54
N LEU A 70 7.19 -13.91 4.12
CA LEU A 70 5.97 -14.19 4.87
C LEU A 70 6.25 -14.55 6.33
N LYS A 71 7.29 -15.33 6.60
CA LYS A 71 7.68 -15.70 7.97
C LYS A 71 8.03 -14.47 8.81
N GLU A 72 8.84 -13.56 8.25
CA GLU A 72 9.22 -12.32 8.94
C GLU A 72 8.01 -11.40 9.18
N CYS A 73 7.11 -11.28 8.21
CA CYS A 73 5.86 -10.54 8.34
C CYS A 73 5.00 -11.11 9.48
N LEU A 74 4.80 -12.43 9.51
CA LEU A 74 4.02 -13.12 10.54
C LEU A 74 4.65 -13.01 11.94
N LEU A 75 5.99 -13.00 12.05
CA LEU A 75 6.70 -12.69 13.30
C LEU A 75 6.40 -11.27 13.77
N GLY A 76 6.30 -10.29 12.87
CA GLY A 76 5.87 -8.93 13.18
C GLY A 76 4.43 -8.90 13.71
N ILE A 77 3.50 -9.58 13.03
CA ILE A 77 2.09 -9.66 13.43
C ILE A 77 1.94 -10.34 14.81
N ALA A 78 2.74 -11.34 15.12
CA ALA A 78 2.69 -12.03 16.41
C ALA A 78 3.07 -11.12 17.61
N ARG A 79 3.70 -9.97 17.36
CA ARG A 79 4.08 -8.96 18.37
C ARG A 79 3.07 -7.83 18.52
N LEU A 80 2.03 -7.80 17.71
CA LEU A 80 1.02 -6.73 17.77
C LEU A 80 0.28 -6.71 19.11
N ASP A 81 0.06 -5.49 19.60
CA ASP A 81 -0.83 -5.20 20.71
C ASP A 81 -1.65 -3.92 20.37
N PRO A 82 -2.98 -4.05 20.12
CA PRO A 82 -3.79 -5.26 20.20
C PRO A 82 -3.51 -6.27 19.09
N ARG A 83 -3.75 -7.55 19.35
CA ARG A 83 -3.70 -8.60 18.34
C ARG A 83 -4.91 -8.57 17.43
N PRO A 84 -4.78 -8.98 16.14
CA PRO A 84 -5.94 -9.19 15.29
C PRO A 84 -6.78 -10.37 15.78
N ASP A 85 -8.09 -10.36 15.45
CA ASP A 85 -8.98 -11.48 15.74
C ASP A 85 -8.68 -12.67 14.84
N ASP A 86 -8.15 -12.42 13.64
CA ASP A 86 -7.83 -13.45 12.66
C ASP A 86 -6.67 -12.99 11.75
N VAL A 87 -5.91 -13.96 11.23
CA VAL A 87 -4.85 -13.76 10.24
C VAL A 87 -5.08 -14.67 9.06
N LEU A 88 -5.17 -14.12 7.85
CA LEU A 88 -5.41 -14.84 6.61
C LEU A 88 -4.27 -14.65 5.63
N VAL A 89 -3.64 -15.74 5.20
CA VAL A 89 -2.65 -15.76 4.13
C VAL A 89 -3.33 -16.18 2.82
N VAL A 90 -3.25 -15.32 1.81
CA VAL A 90 -3.72 -15.59 0.44
C VAL A 90 -2.51 -15.86 -0.45
N ASP A 91 -2.27 -17.12 -0.77
CA ASP A 91 -1.19 -17.54 -1.66
C ASP A 91 -1.61 -17.40 -3.13
N ASN A 92 -1.01 -16.45 -3.84
CA ASN A 92 -1.32 -16.18 -5.25
C ASN A 92 -0.63 -17.18 -6.19
N THR A 93 -0.75 -18.46 -5.87
CA THR A 93 -0.31 -19.62 -6.65
C THR A 93 -1.39 -20.69 -6.68
N GLN A 94 -1.09 -21.85 -7.28
CA GLN A 94 -1.96 -23.03 -7.20
C GLN A 94 -1.77 -23.80 -5.88
N GLY A 95 -0.99 -23.29 -4.97
CA GLY A 95 -0.61 -23.84 -3.68
C GLY A 95 0.90 -24.07 -3.60
N ASN A 96 1.54 -23.46 -2.59
CA ASN A 96 2.95 -23.64 -2.27
C ASN A 96 3.06 -24.24 -0.87
N LYS A 97 3.58 -25.48 -0.79
CA LYS A 97 3.63 -26.21 0.47
C LYS A 97 4.49 -25.53 1.55
N GLU A 98 5.56 -24.86 1.15
CA GLU A 98 6.40 -24.12 2.07
C GLU A 98 5.66 -22.89 2.62
N THR A 99 4.96 -22.14 1.77
CA THR A 99 4.10 -21.02 2.17
C THR A 99 2.99 -21.49 3.12
N GLU A 100 2.33 -22.62 2.82
CA GLU A 100 1.30 -23.21 3.68
C GLU A 100 1.85 -23.60 5.04
N ASN A 101 3.04 -24.23 5.08
CA ASN A 101 3.66 -24.66 6.35
C ASN A 101 4.01 -23.42 7.21
N VAL A 102 4.54 -22.35 6.60
CA VAL A 102 4.81 -21.09 7.33
C VAL A 102 3.51 -20.50 7.88
N ALA A 103 2.44 -20.40 7.10
CA ALA A 103 1.17 -19.88 7.59
C ALA A 103 0.66 -20.70 8.80
N ARG A 104 0.71 -22.03 8.73
CA ARG A 104 0.29 -22.93 9.82
C ARG A 104 1.16 -22.82 11.07
N GLU A 105 2.48 -22.61 10.93
CA GLU A 105 3.41 -22.41 12.06
C GLU A 105 2.95 -21.25 12.95
N PHE A 106 2.37 -20.21 12.36
CA PHE A 106 1.86 -19.03 13.06
C PHE A 106 0.35 -19.06 13.36
N GLY A 107 -0.34 -20.17 13.09
CA GLY A 107 -1.78 -20.30 13.30
C GLY A 107 -2.63 -19.47 12.33
N ALA A 108 -2.07 -18.98 11.24
CA ALA A 108 -2.79 -18.22 10.23
C ALA A 108 -3.64 -19.16 9.33
N ARG A 109 -4.83 -18.70 8.94
CA ARG A 109 -5.60 -19.37 7.88
C ARG A 109 -4.86 -19.26 6.56
N TYR A 110 -4.95 -20.28 5.73
CA TYR A 110 -4.30 -20.34 4.42
C TYR A 110 -5.29 -20.67 3.33
N ILE A 111 -5.31 -19.85 2.29
CA ILE A 111 -6.10 -20.11 1.07
C ILE A 111 -5.25 -19.82 -0.17
N THR A 112 -5.65 -20.39 -1.31
CA THR A 112 -4.99 -20.17 -2.59
C THR A 112 -5.81 -19.27 -3.51
N GLN A 113 -5.10 -18.47 -4.33
CA GLN A 113 -5.63 -17.73 -5.47
C GLN A 113 -4.83 -18.11 -6.71
N PRO A 114 -5.28 -19.10 -7.50
CA PRO A 114 -4.47 -19.69 -8.57
C PRO A 114 -4.23 -18.73 -9.75
N VAL A 115 -5.15 -17.77 -9.97
CA VAL A 115 -4.99 -16.77 -11.04
C VAL A 115 -4.16 -15.62 -10.53
N GLN A 116 -3.01 -15.37 -11.18
CA GLN A 116 -2.08 -14.32 -10.78
C GLN A 116 -2.73 -12.93 -10.80
N GLY A 117 -2.40 -12.11 -9.78
CA GLY A 117 -2.79 -10.71 -9.65
C GLY A 117 -3.04 -10.31 -8.19
N LEU A 118 -2.42 -9.22 -7.74
CA LEU A 118 -2.55 -8.71 -6.37
C LEU A 118 -4.01 -8.33 -6.06
N SER A 119 -4.69 -7.63 -6.99
CA SER A 119 -6.11 -7.29 -6.87
C SER A 119 -7.00 -8.52 -6.67
N ARG A 120 -6.71 -9.61 -7.40
CA ARG A 120 -7.43 -10.89 -7.25
C ARG A 120 -7.24 -11.48 -5.86
N SER A 121 -6.01 -11.44 -5.35
CA SER A 121 -5.69 -11.94 -4.02
C SER A 121 -6.36 -11.11 -2.94
N ARG A 122 -6.35 -9.77 -3.06
CA ARG A 122 -7.03 -8.88 -2.11
C ARG A 122 -8.55 -9.03 -2.15
N ASN A 123 -9.17 -9.14 -3.34
CA ASN A 123 -10.60 -9.44 -3.47
C ASN A 123 -10.94 -10.80 -2.84
N ARG A 124 -10.10 -11.82 -3.07
CA ARG A 124 -10.28 -13.15 -2.44
C ARG A 124 -10.18 -13.04 -0.92
N GLY A 125 -9.21 -12.31 -0.39
CA GLY A 125 -9.07 -12.06 1.04
C GLY A 125 -10.30 -11.37 1.63
N LEU A 126 -10.81 -10.31 0.99
CA LEU A 126 -12.04 -9.63 1.42
C LEU A 126 -13.25 -10.56 1.47
N ALA A 127 -13.38 -11.45 0.50
CA ALA A 127 -14.51 -12.38 0.41
C ALA A 127 -14.47 -13.50 1.48
N GLU A 128 -13.28 -13.84 1.98
CA GLU A 128 -13.06 -14.89 2.98
C GLU A 128 -13.07 -14.41 4.43
N CYS A 129 -13.16 -13.08 4.64
CA CYS A 129 -13.22 -12.48 5.97
C CYS A 129 -14.65 -12.23 6.42
N ASP A 130 -14.93 -12.54 7.70
CA ASP A 130 -16.23 -12.27 8.35
C ASP A 130 -16.15 -11.10 9.36
N THR A 131 -14.96 -10.58 9.64
CA THR A 131 -14.71 -9.47 10.56
C THR A 131 -15.20 -8.13 10.01
N ASP A 132 -15.36 -7.14 10.88
CA ASP A 132 -15.83 -5.79 10.52
C ASP A 132 -14.83 -5.03 9.66
N ILE A 133 -13.55 -5.20 9.96
CA ILE A 133 -12.42 -4.54 9.31
C ILE A 133 -11.47 -5.59 8.73
N VAL A 134 -10.97 -5.33 7.54
CA VAL A 134 -9.94 -6.12 6.87
C VAL A 134 -8.71 -5.24 6.66
N ALA A 135 -7.64 -5.54 7.39
CA ALA A 135 -6.35 -4.86 7.27
C ALA A 135 -5.43 -5.63 6.31
N PHE A 136 -4.87 -4.94 5.32
CA PHE A 136 -3.93 -5.53 4.36
C PHE A 136 -2.50 -5.13 4.71
N LEU A 137 -1.62 -6.12 4.68
CA LEU A 137 -0.19 -5.98 4.87
C LEU A 137 0.54 -6.78 3.80
N ASP A 138 1.59 -6.24 3.18
CA ASP A 138 2.40 -6.99 2.22
C ASP A 138 3.29 -8.00 2.94
N ASP A 139 3.65 -9.10 2.28
CA ASP A 139 4.40 -10.23 2.86
C ASP A 139 5.88 -9.90 3.19
N ASP A 140 6.40 -8.76 2.71
CA ASP A 140 7.72 -8.22 3.01
C ASP A 140 7.67 -6.95 3.90
N ALA A 141 6.52 -6.70 4.54
CA ALA A 141 6.30 -5.59 5.45
C ALA A 141 6.30 -6.06 6.91
N ILE A 142 6.84 -5.25 7.82
CA ILE A 142 6.87 -5.51 9.26
C ILE A 142 6.14 -4.38 9.97
N PRO A 143 5.02 -4.63 10.67
CA PRO A 143 4.28 -3.59 11.38
C PRO A 143 4.96 -3.24 12.72
N ALA A 144 4.86 -1.97 13.16
CA ALA A 144 5.14 -1.58 14.54
C ALA A 144 4.17 -2.26 15.50
N SER A 145 4.56 -2.43 16.77
CA SER A 145 3.78 -3.22 17.75
C SER A 145 2.36 -2.69 18.01
N ASP A 146 2.14 -1.38 17.89
CA ASP A 146 0.88 -0.68 18.09
C ASP A 146 0.11 -0.39 16.78
N TRP A 147 0.70 -0.79 15.63
CA TRP A 147 0.20 -0.49 14.29
C TRP A 147 -1.29 -0.74 14.12
N LEU A 148 -1.77 -1.94 14.51
CA LEU A 148 -3.14 -2.35 14.24
C LEU A 148 -4.15 -1.48 14.99
N GLY A 149 -3.91 -1.23 16.28
CA GLY A 149 -4.77 -0.38 17.10
C GLY A 149 -4.91 1.01 16.49
N ILE A 150 -3.79 1.62 16.12
CA ILE A 150 -3.76 2.96 15.53
C ILE A 150 -4.42 2.98 14.14
N LEU A 151 -4.17 1.98 13.30
CA LEU A 151 -4.72 1.91 11.94
C LEU A 151 -6.24 1.82 11.95
N VAL A 152 -6.84 1.18 12.97
CA VAL A 152 -8.29 0.95 13.04
C VAL A 152 -9.06 2.05 13.78
N GLU A 153 -8.41 2.94 14.54
CA GLU A 153 -9.07 4.04 15.26
C GLU A 153 -10.06 4.86 14.41
N PRO A 154 -9.74 5.23 13.14
CA PRO A 154 -10.67 6.03 12.33
C PRO A 154 -12.01 5.36 12.05
N PHE A 155 -12.10 4.03 12.18
CA PHE A 155 -13.34 3.29 11.97
C PHE A 155 -14.35 3.41 13.11
N ALA A 156 -14.02 4.09 14.21
CA ALA A 156 -15.00 4.55 15.18
C ALA A 156 -16.06 5.47 14.54
N ASN A 157 -15.73 6.12 13.41
CA ASN A 157 -16.69 6.81 12.58
C ASN A 157 -17.23 5.85 11.49
N ASP A 158 -18.53 5.57 11.49
CA ASP A 158 -19.17 4.65 10.54
C ASP A 158 -19.04 5.06 9.07
N LYS A 159 -18.78 6.34 8.79
CA LYS A 159 -18.51 6.82 7.42
C LYS A 159 -17.10 6.54 6.95
N THR A 160 -16.18 6.21 7.84
CA THR A 160 -14.80 5.83 7.44
C THR A 160 -14.81 4.41 6.90
N ALA A 161 -14.47 4.26 5.62
CA ALA A 161 -14.42 2.98 4.95
C ALA A 161 -13.00 2.53 4.60
N ALA A 162 -12.02 3.42 4.66
CA ALA A 162 -10.61 3.08 4.48
C ALA A 162 -9.74 3.85 5.48
N SER A 163 -8.67 3.21 5.92
CA SER A 163 -7.58 3.82 6.67
C SER A 163 -6.25 3.35 6.11
N THR A 164 -5.24 4.23 6.11
CA THR A 164 -3.88 3.91 5.66
C THR A 164 -2.88 4.50 6.63
N GLY A 165 -1.69 3.91 6.69
CA GLY A 165 -0.60 4.37 7.55
C GLY A 165 0.66 4.74 6.78
N ARG A 166 1.69 5.13 7.54
CA ARG A 166 3.01 5.48 7.01
C ARG A 166 3.83 4.23 6.72
N VAL A 167 4.61 4.29 5.64
CA VAL A 167 5.62 3.30 5.29
C VAL A 167 7.00 3.90 5.47
N VAL A 168 7.85 3.21 6.22
CA VAL A 168 9.24 3.59 6.48
C VAL A 168 10.17 2.62 5.78
N THR A 169 11.15 3.14 5.03
CA THR A 169 12.20 2.33 4.42
C THR A 169 13.55 2.70 5.06
N PRO A 170 14.52 1.78 5.18
CA PRO A 170 15.82 2.05 5.81
C PRO A 170 16.65 3.15 5.14
N VAL A 171 16.27 3.49 3.91
CA VAL A 171 16.97 4.47 3.07
C VAL A 171 16.31 5.84 3.14
N SER A 172 15.04 5.91 3.52
CA SER A 172 14.31 7.16 3.62
C SER A 172 14.38 7.73 5.04
N ASN A 173 15.44 8.48 5.34
CA ASN A 173 15.40 9.53 6.38
C ASN A 173 14.52 10.71 5.94
N CYS A 174 13.90 10.64 4.78
CA CYS A 174 12.91 11.61 4.34
C CYS A 174 11.59 11.25 5.00
N ALA A 175 11.18 12.07 5.96
CA ALA A 175 9.79 12.18 6.35
C ALA A 175 8.96 12.21 5.07
N SER A 176 7.99 11.30 4.94
CA SER A 176 7.07 11.34 3.81
C SER A 176 6.41 12.72 3.80
N GLU A 177 6.13 13.29 2.62
CA GLU A 177 5.44 14.59 2.48
C GLU A 177 4.09 14.62 3.23
N LEU A 178 3.61 13.48 3.72
CA LEU A 178 2.42 13.30 4.53
C LEU A 178 2.81 13.05 5.99
N GLU A 179 3.20 14.10 6.72
CA GLU A 179 3.47 14.00 8.16
C GLU A 179 2.22 14.21 9.01
N SER A 180 1.18 14.81 8.45
CA SER A 180 -0.05 15.16 9.19
C SER A 180 -1.18 14.19 8.88
N PRO A 181 -1.98 13.81 9.90
CA PRO A 181 -3.21 13.05 9.71
C PRO A 181 -4.14 13.74 8.73
N ARG A 182 -4.86 12.97 7.94
CA ARG A 182 -5.83 13.49 6.97
C ARG A 182 -7.07 12.61 6.96
N ILE A 183 -8.24 13.24 6.89
CA ILE A 183 -9.49 12.59 6.51
C ILE A 183 -9.91 13.18 5.17
N LEU A 184 -10.20 12.32 4.21
CA LEU A 184 -10.63 12.68 2.86
C LEU A 184 -12.04 12.16 2.61
N SER A 185 -12.90 13.01 2.07
CA SER A 185 -14.26 12.69 1.67
C SER A 185 -14.56 13.27 0.29
N LYS A 186 -15.65 12.86 -0.35
CA LYS A 186 -16.06 13.37 -1.65
C LYS A 186 -16.35 14.88 -1.66
N THR A 187 -16.60 15.48 -0.50
CA THR A 187 -16.86 16.92 -0.36
C THR A 187 -15.60 17.77 -0.35
N ASP A 188 -14.43 17.15 -0.19
CA ASP A 188 -13.17 17.88 -0.15
C ASP A 188 -12.75 18.33 -1.56
N PRO A 189 -12.21 19.54 -1.70
CA PRO A 189 -11.63 19.98 -2.96
C PRO A 189 -10.55 18.99 -3.44
N GLN A 190 -10.54 18.66 -4.73
CA GLN A 190 -9.55 17.77 -5.34
C GLN A 190 -9.52 16.34 -4.75
N TRP A 191 -10.59 15.90 -4.07
CA TRP A 191 -10.68 14.57 -3.48
C TRP A 191 -10.26 13.45 -4.44
N PHE A 192 -10.71 13.53 -5.70
CA PHE A 192 -10.43 12.52 -6.71
C PHE A 192 -8.94 12.45 -7.05
N GLU A 193 -8.29 13.62 -7.21
CA GLU A 193 -6.85 13.68 -7.49
C GLU A 193 -6.03 13.15 -6.29
N ILE A 194 -6.41 13.51 -5.07
CA ILE A 194 -5.75 13.04 -3.85
C ILE A 194 -5.90 11.52 -3.72
N ALA A 195 -7.11 10.99 -3.93
CA ALA A 195 -7.37 9.55 -3.82
C ALA A 195 -6.64 8.74 -4.89
N THR A 196 -6.54 9.24 -6.15
CA THR A 196 -6.05 8.45 -7.28
C THR A 196 -4.55 8.61 -7.57
N PHE A 197 -3.88 9.63 -7.01
CA PHE A 197 -2.47 9.93 -7.30
C PHE A 197 -1.56 9.97 -6.08
N GLY A 198 -1.90 9.19 -5.03
CA GLY A 198 -0.99 8.89 -3.93
C GLY A 198 -1.09 9.81 -2.70
N GLY A 199 -2.18 10.60 -2.59
CA GLY A 199 -2.39 11.48 -1.43
C GLY A 199 -2.97 10.80 -0.17
N MET A 200 -3.18 9.48 -0.18
CA MET A 200 -3.84 8.72 0.89
C MET A 200 -3.04 7.51 1.38
N GLY A 201 -1.73 7.48 1.17
CA GLY A 201 -0.90 6.34 1.52
C GLY A 201 -0.91 5.24 0.46
N VAL A 202 -0.48 4.04 0.83
CA VAL A 202 -0.22 2.93 -0.07
C VAL A 202 -0.88 1.63 0.41
N GLY A 203 -1.17 0.75 -0.55
CA GLY A 203 -1.92 -0.49 -0.34
C GLY A 203 -1.26 -1.55 0.54
N LEU A 204 0.04 -1.42 0.81
CA LEU A 204 0.77 -2.33 1.70
C LEU A 204 0.52 -2.03 3.20
N ASN A 205 -0.09 -0.89 3.51
CA ASN A 205 -0.44 -0.45 4.87
C ASN A 205 -1.82 0.20 4.82
N MET A 206 -2.87 -0.61 4.71
CA MET A 206 -4.25 -0.14 4.64
C MET A 206 -5.22 -1.06 5.36
N ALA A 207 -6.35 -0.51 5.81
CA ALA A 207 -7.50 -1.24 6.31
C ALA A 207 -8.78 -0.77 5.62
N LEU A 208 -9.75 -1.67 5.44
CA LEU A 208 -11.03 -1.41 4.81
C LEU A 208 -12.18 -1.89 5.70
N ARG A 209 -13.26 -1.11 5.77
CA ARG A 209 -14.53 -1.54 6.36
C ARG A 209 -15.21 -2.53 5.43
N ARG A 210 -15.35 -3.80 5.86
CA ARG A 210 -15.89 -4.88 5.03
C ARG A 210 -17.29 -4.57 4.50
N SER A 211 -18.17 -3.99 5.31
CA SER A 211 -19.53 -3.64 4.88
C SER A 211 -19.57 -2.61 3.73
N ALA A 212 -18.59 -1.71 3.65
CA ALA A 212 -18.46 -0.75 2.54
C ALA A 212 -17.94 -1.40 1.24
N CYS A 213 -17.47 -2.64 1.32
CA CYS A 213 -16.90 -3.42 0.22
C CYS A 213 -17.87 -4.47 -0.36
N ALA A 214 -19.05 -4.66 0.22
CA ALA A 214 -19.91 -5.80 -0.05
C ALA A 214 -20.54 -5.80 -1.47
N ASP A 215 -20.90 -4.62 -2.00
CA ASP A 215 -21.76 -4.51 -3.17
C ASP A 215 -20.99 -4.23 -4.48
N TRP A 216 -19.67 -4.35 -4.47
CA TRP A 216 -18.85 -4.08 -5.64
C TRP A 216 -17.47 -4.73 -5.57
N THR A 217 -16.81 -4.86 -6.74
CA THR A 217 -15.43 -5.35 -6.81
C THR A 217 -14.48 -4.21 -6.44
N VAL A 218 -13.93 -4.25 -5.23
CA VAL A 218 -13.13 -3.15 -4.64
C VAL A 218 -11.84 -2.93 -5.41
N PHE A 219 -11.13 -4.02 -5.72
CA PHE A 219 -9.90 -3.97 -6.49
C PHE A 219 -10.16 -4.43 -7.92
N ASP A 220 -10.04 -3.53 -8.91
CA ASP A 220 -10.16 -3.90 -10.33
C ASP A 220 -9.04 -4.88 -10.69
N GLU A 221 -9.40 -6.07 -11.16
CA GLU A 221 -8.47 -7.17 -11.41
C GLU A 221 -7.50 -6.91 -12.57
N ARG A 222 -7.65 -5.82 -13.29
CA ARG A 222 -6.70 -5.34 -14.31
C ARG A 222 -5.54 -4.56 -13.69
N LEU A 223 -5.66 -4.15 -12.40
CA LEU A 223 -4.71 -3.33 -11.66
C LEU A 223 -3.88 -4.16 -10.68
N GLY A 224 -2.73 -3.61 -10.30
CA GLY A 224 -1.85 -4.17 -9.29
C GLY A 224 -0.82 -5.17 -9.82
N ARG A 225 0.15 -5.49 -8.99
CA ARG A 225 1.24 -6.41 -9.33
C ARG A 225 0.72 -7.73 -9.88
N GLY A 226 1.30 -8.17 -11.01
CA GLY A 226 0.90 -9.41 -11.68
C GLY A 226 -0.38 -9.31 -12.52
N ALA A 227 -1.02 -8.15 -12.57
CA ALA A 227 -2.14 -7.83 -13.44
C ALA A 227 -1.68 -7.02 -14.69
N PRO A 228 -2.52 -6.84 -15.71
CA PRO A 228 -2.13 -6.14 -16.95
C PRO A 228 -1.59 -4.72 -16.75
N PHE A 229 -2.11 -3.93 -15.80
CA PHE A 229 -1.71 -2.54 -15.61
C PHE A 229 -0.71 -2.32 -14.47
N HIS A 230 -0.37 -3.33 -13.71
CA HIS A 230 0.65 -3.40 -12.67
C HIS A 230 0.58 -2.36 -11.51
N ILE A 231 -0.27 -1.35 -11.57
CA ILE A 231 -0.36 -0.24 -10.60
C ILE A 231 -1.80 0.15 -10.31
N GLY A 232 -1.99 0.89 -9.22
CA GLY A 232 -3.19 1.71 -8.98
C GLY A 232 -4.39 0.98 -8.39
N GLU A 233 -4.25 -0.22 -7.88
CA GLU A 233 -5.35 -1.00 -7.32
C GLU A 233 -5.92 -0.38 -6.03
N GLU A 234 -5.05 0.09 -5.14
CA GLU A 234 -5.47 0.73 -3.89
C GLU A 234 -6.08 2.12 -4.15
N THR A 235 -5.46 2.89 -5.04
CA THR A 235 -5.94 4.24 -5.37
C THR A 235 -7.29 4.19 -6.08
N TYR A 236 -7.52 3.19 -6.91
CA TYR A 236 -8.83 2.90 -7.51
C TYR A 236 -9.87 2.54 -6.44
N ALA A 237 -9.49 1.69 -5.47
CA ALA A 237 -10.36 1.30 -4.35
C ALA A 237 -10.76 2.51 -3.49
N PHE A 238 -9.80 3.37 -3.13
CA PHE A 238 -10.08 4.60 -2.37
C PHE A 238 -11.03 5.54 -3.13
N ALA A 239 -10.77 5.80 -4.41
CA ALA A 239 -11.66 6.61 -5.24
C ALA A 239 -13.08 6.01 -5.31
N GLY A 240 -13.19 4.70 -5.42
CA GLY A 240 -14.46 3.98 -5.43
C GLY A 240 -15.24 4.11 -4.11
N LEU A 241 -14.58 4.04 -2.96
CA LEU A 241 -15.19 4.23 -1.64
C LEU A 241 -15.67 5.68 -1.45
N LEU A 242 -14.83 6.66 -1.78
CA LEU A 242 -15.21 8.07 -1.69
C LEU A 242 -16.36 8.41 -2.64
N GLN A 243 -16.37 7.88 -3.86
CA GLN A 243 -17.46 8.05 -4.81
C GLN A 243 -18.81 7.53 -4.25
N ARG A 244 -18.78 6.52 -3.39
CA ARG A 244 -19.94 5.95 -2.69
C ARG A 244 -20.36 6.72 -1.44
N GLY A 245 -19.68 7.83 -1.12
CA GLY A 245 -20.01 8.73 0.00
C GLY A 245 -19.33 8.38 1.31
N TYR A 246 -18.39 7.43 1.31
CA TYR A 246 -17.54 7.14 2.46
C TYR A 246 -16.40 8.15 2.58
N SER A 247 -15.65 8.07 3.68
CA SER A 247 -14.39 8.77 3.89
C SER A 247 -13.23 7.79 4.00
N ALA A 248 -12.01 8.29 3.75
CA ALA A 248 -10.77 7.58 3.95
C ALA A 248 -9.86 8.41 4.87
N ALA A 249 -9.13 7.73 5.77
CA ALA A 249 -8.20 8.35 6.69
C ALA A 249 -6.75 7.99 6.36
N TYR A 250 -5.83 8.94 6.51
CA TYR A 250 -4.40 8.70 6.58
C TYR A 250 -3.91 8.95 8.00
N VAL A 251 -3.29 7.95 8.60
CA VAL A 251 -2.82 7.95 9.99
C VAL A 251 -1.32 7.69 10.03
N PRO A 252 -0.48 8.75 10.03
CA PRO A 252 0.97 8.61 9.92
C PRO A 252 1.63 7.89 11.10
N SER A 253 0.95 7.77 12.24
CA SER A 253 1.41 7.01 13.41
C SER A 253 1.22 5.50 13.26
N ALA A 254 0.37 5.01 12.33
CA ALA A 254 0.28 3.59 11.98
C ALA A 254 1.45 3.21 11.07
N VAL A 255 2.56 2.82 11.67
CA VAL A 255 3.86 2.63 10.98
C VAL A 255 4.05 1.19 10.54
N VAL A 256 4.51 1.04 9.29
CA VAL A 256 4.98 -0.23 8.73
C VAL A 256 6.36 -0.03 8.13
N PHE A 257 7.27 -0.95 8.39
CA PHE A 257 8.62 -0.97 7.83
C PHE A 257 8.64 -1.88 6.60
N HIS A 258 9.26 -1.41 5.52
CA HIS A 258 9.27 -2.11 4.24
C HIS A 258 10.64 -1.98 3.54
N PRO A 259 11.15 -3.05 2.88
CA PRO A 259 12.38 -2.96 2.10
C PRO A 259 12.26 -1.94 0.96
N PRO A 260 13.36 -1.29 0.55
CA PRO A 260 13.33 -0.37 -0.57
C PRO A 260 12.93 -1.10 -1.86
N HIS A 261 11.94 -0.53 -2.57
CA HIS A 261 11.51 -1.08 -3.86
C HIS A 261 12.48 -0.73 -4.98
N ARG A 262 12.78 -1.71 -5.85
CA ARG A 262 13.28 -1.41 -7.19
C ARG A 262 12.13 -0.85 -8.02
N ARG A 263 12.34 0.33 -8.58
CA ARG A 263 11.40 0.93 -9.53
C ARG A 263 11.53 0.27 -10.90
N ASP A 264 10.40 0.18 -11.59
CA ASP A 264 10.41 -0.19 -13.00
C ASP A 264 11.01 0.96 -13.84
N PRO A 265 11.60 0.67 -15.02
CA PRO A 265 12.01 1.72 -15.96
C PRO A 265 10.87 2.70 -16.25
N ILE A 266 11.21 3.99 -16.42
CA ILE A 266 10.23 5.07 -16.60
C ILE A 266 9.26 4.85 -17.77
N GLU A 267 9.72 4.19 -18.83
CA GLU A 267 8.90 3.83 -19.99
C GLU A 267 7.79 2.84 -19.62
N ILE A 268 8.11 1.88 -18.74
CA ILE A 268 7.18 0.87 -18.25
C ILE A 268 6.15 1.52 -17.32
N GLU A 269 6.61 2.33 -16.37
CA GLU A 269 5.73 3.08 -15.46
C GLU A 269 4.80 4.02 -16.22
N ALA A 270 5.31 4.74 -17.23
CA ALA A 270 4.51 5.63 -18.05
C ALA A 270 3.41 4.89 -18.81
N ARG A 271 3.72 3.73 -19.41
CA ARG A 271 2.74 2.88 -20.11
C ARG A 271 1.60 2.45 -19.19
N TYR A 272 1.91 1.98 -17.99
CA TYR A 272 0.91 1.57 -17.01
C TYR A 272 0.09 2.76 -16.51
N SER A 273 0.73 3.92 -16.30
CA SER A 273 0.03 5.15 -15.93
C SER A 273 -0.99 5.57 -16.98
N PHE A 274 -0.66 5.53 -18.27
CA PHE A 274 -1.61 5.84 -19.33
C PHE A 274 -2.79 4.87 -19.38
N ALA A 275 -2.53 3.56 -19.25
CA ALA A 275 -3.60 2.56 -19.18
C ALA A 275 -4.50 2.78 -17.95
N TYR A 276 -3.92 3.10 -16.81
CA TYR A 276 -4.64 3.44 -15.59
C TYR A 276 -5.51 4.69 -15.75
N TRP A 277 -5.00 5.77 -16.37
CA TRP A 277 -5.79 6.98 -16.62
C TRP A 277 -6.98 6.72 -17.53
N LEU A 278 -6.83 5.89 -18.56
CA LEU A 278 -7.93 5.47 -19.41
C LEU A 278 -8.98 4.66 -18.64
N LEU A 279 -8.52 3.81 -17.71
CA LEU A 279 -9.41 3.08 -16.82
C LEU A 279 -10.18 4.04 -15.92
N LEU A 280 -9.52 4.99 -15.25
CA LEU A 280 -10.15 6.01 -14.41
C LEU A 280 -11.16 6.84 -15.21
N PHE A 281 -10.80 7.27 -16.42
CA PHE A 281 -11.69 8.03 -17.31
C PHE A 281 -12.97 7.25 -17.68
N SER A 282 -12.85 5.94 -17.81
CA SER A 282 -13.99 5.05 -18.06
C SER A 282 -14.82 4.78 -16.81
N ALA A 283 -14.17 4.54 -15.67
CA ALA A 283 -14.81 4.11 -14.42
C ALA A 283 -15.47 5.26 -13.64
N PHE A 284 -14.94 6.50 -13.76
CA PHE A 284 -15.42 7.66 -13.03
C PHE A 284 -15.89 8.79 -13.98
N PRO A 285 -17.05 8.64 -14.62
CA PRO A 285 -17.52 9.60 -15.66
C PRO A 285 -17.74 11.01 -15.12
N THR A 286 -18.11 11.17 -13.84
CA THR A 286 -18.30 12.48 -13.20
C THR A 286 -16.98 13.21 -12.93
N GLU A 287 -15.87 12.50 -12.86
CA GLU A 287 -14.54 13.02 -12.53
C GLU A 287 -13.63 13.20 -13.76
N ARG A 288 -14.15 13.00 -14.97
CA ARG A 288 -13.38 13.13 -16.21
C ARG A 288 -12.69 14.49 -16.36
N LEU A 289 -13.37 15.57 -15.96
CA LEU A 289 -12.82 16.91 -16.04
C LEU A 289 -11.68 17.11 -15.02
N SER A 290 -11.83 16.59 -13.80
CA SER A 290 -10.78 16.59 -12.77
C SER A 290 -9.55 15.84 -13.25
N LEU A 291 -9.74 14.65 -13.83
CA LEU A 291 -8.67 13.86 -14.42
C LEU A 291 -7.96 14.59 -15.58
N LEU A 292 -8.69 15.17 -16.50
CA LEU A 292 -8.10 15.93 -17.61
C LEU A 292 -7.32 17.15 -17.12
N ARG A 293 -7.83 17.89 -16.13
CA ARG A 293 -7.11 19.02 -15.50
C ARG A 293 -5.81 18.56 -14.86
N PHE A 294 -5.84 17.43 -14.14
CA PHE A 294 -4.64 16.84 -13.54
C PHE A 294 -3.62 16.47 -14.63
N ILE A 295 -4.02 15.74 -15.67
CA ILE A 295 -3.13 15.33 -16.78
C ILE A 295 -2.49 16.55 -17.44
N VAL A 296 -3.30 17.59 -17.77
CA VAL A 296 -2.78 18.82 -18.36
C VAL A 296 -1.79 19.54 -17.44
N ARG A 297 -2.09 19.64 -16.14
CA ARG A 297 -1.15 20.22 -15.17
C ARG A 297 0.16 19.42 -15.08
N ARG A 298 0.05 18.07 -15.10
CA ARG A 298 1.20 17.18 -15.06
C ARG A 298 2.09 17.34 -16.29
N LEU A 299 1.49 17.41 -17.48
CA LEU A 299 2.21 17.61 -18.75
C LEU A 299 2.83 19.00 -18.91
N ARG A 300 2.27 20.04 -18.25
CA ARG A 300 2.80 21.41 -18.28
C ARG A 300 3.97 21.63 -17.30
N ARG A 301 4.09 20.83 -16.24
CA ARG A 301 5.26 20.88 -15.36
C ARG A 301 6.45 20.29 -16.11
N LYS A 302 7.57 21.05 -16.17
CA LYS A 302 8.85 20.65 -16.79
C LYS A 302 9.33 19.30 -16.25
N PRO A 303 10.28 18.67 -16.94
CA PRO A 303 10.27 17.24 -17.25
C PRO A 303 9.84 16.43 -16.04
N LEU A 304 9.16 15.32 -16.29
CA LEU A 304 8.74 14.34 -15.28
C LEU A 304 9.92 13.98 -14.39
N GLU A 305 10.25 14.89 -13.47
CA GLU A 305 11.12 14.59 -12.35
C GLU A 305 10.31 13.71 -11.42
N TRP A 306 10.41 12.44 -11.65
CA TRP A 306 10.02 11.45 -10.65
C TRP A 306 10.93 11.69 -9.44
N PRO A 307 10.44 11.67 -8.17
CA PRO A 307 11.29 11.85 -7.00
C PRO A 307 12.46 10.87 -7.10
N ARG A 308 13.68 11.40 -7.15
CA ARG A 308 14.89 10.59 -7.21
C ARG A 308 15.03 9.84 -5.90
N ASP A 309 15.44 8.58 -5.99
CA ASP A 309 16.06 7.94 -4.85
C ASP A 309 17.38 8.69 -4.56
N PRO A 310 17.56 9.27 -3.35
CA PRO A 310 18.78 10.01 -3.02
C PRO A 310 20.06 9.17 -3.11
N GLN A 311 19.95 7.85 -3.24
CA GLN A 311 21.09 6.93 -3.25
C GLN A 311 21.49 6.42 -4.64
N GLU A 312 20.75 6.73 -5.70
CA GLU A 312 21.19 6.48 -7.06
C GLU A 312 21.61 7.82 -7.70
N PRO A 313 22.92 8.12 -7.83
CA PRO A 313 23.39 9.18 -8.71
C PRO A 313 23.25 8.73 -10.16
N GLY A 314 22.02 8.60 -10.62
CA GLY A 314 21.67 8.24 -11.98
C GLY A 314 21.30 9.46 -12.79
N GLU A 315 21.71 9.49 -14.04
CA GLU A 315 21.39 10.49 -15.04
C GLU A 315 19.94 10.94 -14.97
N ILE A 316 19.71 12.25 -15.11
CA ILE A 316 18.39 12.83 -15.36
C ILE A 316 17.90 12.23 -16.67
N VAL A 317 17.11 11.16 -16.62
CA VAL A 317 16.41 10.69 -17.80
C VAL A 317 15.36 11.73 -18.12
N THR A 318 15.74 12.72 -18.91
CA THR A 318 14.79 13.60 -19.58
C THR A 318 13.97 12.74 -20.52
N SER A 319 12.80 12.30 -20.07
CA SER A 319 11.86 11.59 -20.93
C SER A 319 11.42 12.56 -22.02
N GLY A 320 12.07 12.47 -23.18
CA GLY A 320 11.69 13.26 -24.34
C GLY A 320 10.24 12.94 -24.74
N TRP A 321 9.56 13.88 -25.38
CA TRP A 321 8.19 13.72 -25.91
C TRP A 321 7.97 12.39 -26.67
N ARG A 322 9.03 11.84 -27.28
CA ARG A 322 9.01 10.53 -27.94
C ARG A 322 8.69 9.38 -27.01
N VAL A 323 9.25 9.39 -25.80
CA VAL A 323 9.00 8.35 -24.77
C VAL A 323 7.55 8.45 -24.29
N LEU A 324 7.05 9.66 -24.05
CA LEU A 324 5.66 9.89 -23.64
C LEU A 324 4.66 9.48 -24.74
N PHE A 325 4.94 9.79 -26.01
CA PHE A 325 4.12 9.37 -27.14
C PHE A 325 4.07 7.84 -27.29
N LYS A 326 5.23 7.19 -27.21
CA LYS A 326 5.35 5.73 -27.27
C LYS A 326 4.57 5.09 -26.10
N ALA A 327 4.83 5.55 -24.86
CA ALA A 327 4.13 5.05 -23.68
C ALA A 327 2.62 5.27 -23.73
N GLY A 328 2.17 6.41 -24.22
CA GLY A 328 0.75 6.72 -24.44
C GLY A 328 0.09 5.77 -25.44
N TRP A 329 0.75 5.50 -26.57
CA TRP A 329 0.26 4.54 -27.58
C TRP A 329 0.22 3.11 -27.03
N GLU A 330 1.29 2.67 -26.36
CA GLU A 330 1.36 1.34 -25.76
C GLU A 330 0.34 1.18 -24.62
N GLY A 331 0.12 2.22 -23.82
CA GLY A 331 -0.90 2.25 -22.76
C GLY A 331 -2.32 2.17 -23.31
N LEU A 332 -2.62 2.91 -24.39
CA LEU A 332 -3.91 2.83 -25.08
C LEU A 332 -4.14 1.41 -25.63
N TRP A 333 -3.13 0.85 -26.30
CA TRP A 333 -3.22 -0.48 -26.87
C TRP A 333 -3.40 -1.55 -25.79
N LEU A 334 -2.69 -1.42 -24.66
CA LEU A 334 -2.83 -2.29 -23.51
C LEU A 334 -4.26 -2.20 -22.95
N PHE A 335 -4.81 -0.99 -22.79
CA PHE A 335 -6.18 -0.78 -22.31
C PHE A 335 -7.22 -1.41 -23.24
N LEU A 336 -7.10 -1.22 -24.56
CA LEU A 336 -8.06 -1.75 -25.53
C LEU A 336 -8.06 -3.27 -25.62
N ARG A 337 -6.91 -3.92 -25.42
CA ARG A 337 -6.78 -5.38 -25.47
C ARG A 337 -7.10 -6.07 -24.16
N THR A 338 -7.06 -5.34 -23.05
CA THR A 338 -7.38 -5.94 -21.74
C THR A 338 -8.90 -6.05 -21.59
N PRO A 339 -9.44 -7.26 -21.42
CA PRO A 339 -10.87 -7.46 -21.22
C PRO A 339 -11.40 -6.58 -20.08
N LYS A 340 -12.59 -6.03 -20.23
CA LYS A 340 -13.26 -5.30 -19.15
C LYS A 340 -13.38 -6.25 -17.95
N GLY A 341 -12.91 -5.82 -16.79
CA GLY A 341 -13.12 -6.56 -15.55
C GLY A 341 -14.61 -6.83 -15.36
N LYS A 342 -14.95 -7.96 -14.78
CA LYS A 342 -16.34 -8.26 -14.41
C LYS A 342 -16.71 -7.36 -13.22
N ASN A 343 -16.99 -6.10 -13.49
CA ASN A 343 -17.70 -5.25 -12.54
C ASN A 343 -19.17 -5.67 -12.59
N LYS A 344 -19.58 -6.52 -11.65
CA LYS A 344 -21.00 -6.69 -11.31
C LYS A 344 -21.39 -5.65 -10.28
#